data_1564936e9de93d72e71bc63510ffa463
#
_entry.id   1564936e9de93d72e71bc63510ffa463
#
_cell.length_a   1.000
_cell.length_b   1.000
_cell.length_c   1.000
_cell.angle_alpha   90.00
_cell.angle_beta   90.00
_cell.angle_gamma   90.00
#
_symmetry.space_group_name_H-M   'P 1'
#
loop_
_entity.id
_entity.type
_entity.pdbx_description
1 polymer ?
#
loop_
_entity_poly.entity_id
_entity_poly.type
_entity_poly.pdbx_seq_one_letter_code
_entity_poly.pdbx_strand_id
1 'polypeptide(L)'
;MKNIGIIGGGLIGSSWAAIFSKSGFNVFVYDPYPEVFNGYEERVTLFLEELKAIDDKVDVDQCLNKISKNVRLEELCAKVEYIQESAPEILSVKQELFAKLDNLSPQNVVIGSSS
;
A
#
# COMPACT_ATOMS: atom_id res chain seq x y z
N MET A 1 -8.69 8.65 10.52
CA MET A 1 -7.88 7.59 9.89
C MET A 1 -6.55 8.17 9.49
N LYS A 2 -5.44 7.62 9.98
CA LYS A 2 -4.10 8.15 9.72
C LYS A 2 -3.19 7.18 9.00
N ASN A 3 -3.39 5.88 9.20
CA ASN A 3 -2.52 4.83 8.69
C ASN A 3 -3.29 3.91 7.76
N ILE A 4 -2.72 3.69 6.58
CA ILE A 4 -3.33 2.83 5.55
C ILE A 4 -2.33 1.74 5.20
N GLY A 5 -2.82 0.51 5.11
CA GLY A 5 -2.06 -0.63 4.64
C GLY A 5 -2.35 -0.93 3.19
N ILE A 6 -1.32 -1.34 2.45
CA ILE A 6 -1.48 -1.82 1.09
C ILE A 6 -0.91 -3.23 1.01
N ILE A 7 -1.70 -4.15 0.52
CA ILE A 7 -1.26 -5.51 0.21
C ILE A 7 -0.98 -5.54 -1.29
N GLY A 8 0.29 -5.54 -1.66
CA GLY A 8 0.72 -5.54 -3.05
C GLY A 8 1.67 -4.40 -3.35
N GLY A 9 2.86 -4.72 -3.87
CA GLY A 9 3.89 -3.74 -4.23
C GLY A 9 4.07 -3.56 -5.74
N GLY A 10 3.20 -4.14 -6.56
CA GLY A 10 3.26 -4.00 -8.00
C GLY A 10 2.75 -2.65 -8.50
N LEU A 11 2.38 -2.58 -9.77
CA LEU A 11 1.99 -1.32 -10.41
C LEU A 11 0.76 -0.70 -9.75
N ILE A 12 -0.29 -1.49 -9.55
CA ILE A 12 -1.54 -0.99 -8.95
C ILE A 12 -1.30 -0.57 -7.50
N GLY A 13 -0.59 -1.39 -6.72
CA GLY A 13 -0.27 -1.05 -5.34
C GLY A 13 0.58 0.20 -5.23
N SER A 14 1.52 0.39 -6.16
CA SER A 14 2.36 1.61 -6.20
C SER A 14 1.52 2.86 -6.47
N SER A 15 0.51 2.76 -7.34
CA SER A 15 -0.38 3.89 -7.61
C SER A 15 -1.21 4.25 -6.38
N TRP A 16 -1.71 3.27 -5.64
CA TRP A 16 -2.43 3.52 -4.40
C TRP A 16 -1.54 4.17 -3.35
N ALA A 17 -0.29 3.72 -3.24
CA ALA A 17 0.66 4.31 -2.30
C ALA A 17 0.89 5.80 -2.61
N ALA A 18 1.01 6.15 -3.88
CA ALA A 18 1.14 7.54 -4.30
C ALA A 18 -0.10 8.36 -3.90
N ILE A 19 -1.28 7.85 -4.20
CA ILE A 19 -2.54 8.56 -3.93
C ILE A 19 -2.74 8.77 -2.42
N PHE A 20 -2.56 7.72 -1.61
CA PHE A 20 -2.79 7.83 -0.17
C PHE A 20 -1.73 8.71 0.50
N SER A 21 -0.46 8.62 0.11
CA SER A 21 0.57 9.47 0.69
C SER A 21 0.36 10.94 0.32
N LYS A 22 -0.07 11.20 -0.91
CA LYS A 22 -0.43 12.56 -1.35
C LYS A 22 -1.58 13.11 -0.51
N SER A 23 -2.51 12.26 -0.12
CA SER A 23 -3.66 12.66 0.70
C SER A 23 -3.32 12.83 2.19
N GLY A 24 -2.07 12.61 2.57
CA GLY A 24 -1.59 12.86 3.93
C GLY A 24 -1.55 11.64 4.85
N PHE A 25 -1.85 10.46 4.35
CA PHE A 25 -1.83 9.24 5.15
C PHE A 25 -0.43 8.65 5.24
N ASN A 26 -0.15 8.00 6.35
CA ASN A 26 1.00 7.11 6.46
C ASN A 26 0.63 5.78 5.80
N VAL A 27 1.51 5.25 4.95
CA VAL A 27 1.24 4.08 4.13
C VAL A 27 2.22 2.97 4.49
N PHE A 28 1.69 1.79 4.78
CA PHE A 28 2.48 0.60 5.09
C PHE A 28 2.20 -0.44 4.00
N VAL A 29 3.25 -0.95 3.38
CA VAL A 29 3.12 -1.83 2.21
C VAL A 29 3.73 -3.19 2.48
N TYR A 30 2.94 -4.22 2.28
CA TYR A 30 3.36 -5.62 2.36
C TYR A 30 3.13 -6.31 1.02
N ASP A 31 4.05 -7.18 0.65
CA ASP A 31 3.88 -8.07 -0.49
C ASP A 31 4.53 -9.40 -0.16
N PRO A 32 3.88 -10.55 -0.46
CA PRO A 32 4.48 -11.86 -0.20
C PRO A 32 5.70 -12.14 -1.08
N TYR A 33 5.92 -11.36 -2.13
CA TYR A 33 7.06 -11.49 -3.04
C TYR A 33 7.98 -10.28 -2.88
N PRO A 34 9.02 -10.36 -2.02
CA PRO A 34 9.87 -9.18 -1.73
C PRO A 34 10.54 -8.57 -2.96
N GLU A 35 10.79 -9.35 -4.00
CA GLU A 35 11.40 -8.88 -5.23
C GLU A 35 10.56 -7.81 -5.95
N VAL A 36 9.28 -7.72 -5.65
CA VAL A 36 8.42 -6.68 -6.22
C VAL A 36 8.86 -5.27 -5.81
N PHE A 37 9.59 -5.17 -4.69
CA PHE A 37 10.08 -3.88 -4.21
C PHE A 37 11.33 -3.39 -4.94
N ASN A 38 11.90 -4.20 -5.83
CA ASN A 38 12.94 -3.71 -6.74
C ASN A 38 12.30 -2.68 -7.68
N GLY A 39 12.84 -1.47 -7.70
CA GLY A 39 12.28 -0.38 -8.49
C GLY A 39 10.97 0.20 -7.96
N TYR A 40 10.57 -0.17 -6.75
CA TYR A 40 9.31 0.28 -6.16
C TYR A 40 9.28 1.81 -5.97
N GLU A 41 10.36 2.38 -5.41
CA GLU A 41 10.42 3.81 -5.15
C GLU A 41 10.31 4.60 -6.45
N GLU A 42 10.95 4.13 -7.51
CA GLU A 42 10.88 4.76 -8.83
C GLU A 42 9.47 4.72 -9.40
N ARG A 43 8.75 3.60 -9.22
CA ARG A 43 7.36 3.50 -9.67
C ARG A 43 6.46 4.49 -8.94
N VAL A 44 6.60 4.55 -7.62
CA VAL A 44 5.81 5.50 -6.81
C VAL A 44 6.14 6.93 -7.19
N THR A 45 7.42 7.23 -7.40
CA THR A 45 7.88 8.57 -7.79
C THR A 45 7.24 9.00 -9.10
N LEU A 46 7.17 8.10 -10.10
CA LEU A 46 6.53 8.43 -11.37
C LEU A 46 5.06 8.79 -11.18
N PHE A 47 4.33 8.03 -10.37
CA PHE A 47 2.93 8.36 -10.08
C PHE A 47 2.79 9.68 -9.34
N LEU A 48 3.68 9.96 -8.39
CA LEU A 48 3.66 11.22 -7.65
C LEU A 48 3.96 12.41 -8.56
N GLU A 49 4.88 12.26 -9.51
CA GLU A 49 5.18 13.31 -10.47
C GLU A 49 4.01 13.57 -11.41
N GLU A 50 3.27 12.54 -11.80
CA GLU A 50 2.03 12.71 -12.57
C GLU A 50 0.99 13.49 -11.77
N LEU A 51 0.84 13.18 -10.48
CA LEU A 51 -0.07 13.91 -9.60
C LEU A 51 0.38 15.35 -9.41
N LYS A 52 1.69 15.59 -9.33
CA LYS A 52 2.25 16.94 -9.20
C LYS A 52 2.00 17.78 -10.43
N ALA A 53 1.96 17.18 -11.60
CA ALA A 53 1.63 17.90 -12.84
C ALA A 53 0.21 18.45 -12.82
N ILE A 54 -0.70 17.83 -12.06
CA ILE A 54 -2.09 18.27 -11.91
C ILE A 54 -2.24 19.20 -10.70
N ASP A 55 -1.46 18.94 -9.64
CA ASP A 55 -1.52 19.68 -8.37
C ASP A 55 -0.10 20.00 -7.93
N ASP A 56 0.34 21.24 -8.14
CA ASP A 56 1.70 21.68 -7.85
C ASP A 56 2.04 21.71 -6.35
N LYS A 57 1.05 21.50 -5.48
CA LYS A 57 1.27 21.40 -4.04
C LYS A 57 1.83 20.05 -3.62
N VAL A 58 1.86 19.05 -4.52
CA VAL A 58 2.41 17.74 -4.20
C VAL A 58 3.91 17.84 -3.99
N ASP A 59 4.37 17.41 -2.81
CA ASP A 59 5.79 17.31 -2.48
C ASP A 59 6.20 15.84 -2.55
N VAL A 60 6.92 15.47 -3.60
CA VAL A 60 7.29 14.07 -3.87
C VAL A 60 8.07 13.47 -2.72
N ASP A 61 9.09 14.17 -2.24
CA ASP A 61 9.94 13.65 -1.15
C ASP A 61 9.15 13.46 0.14
N GLN A 62 8.27 14.40 0.46
CA GLN A 62 7.44 14.30 1.65
C GLN A 62 6.48 13.11 1.55
N CYS A 63 5.90 12.90 0.37
CA CYS A 63 5.04 11.74 0.15
C CYS A 63 5.80 10.43 0.29
N LEU A 64 6.99 10.34 -0.30
CA LEU A 64 7.83 9.14 -0.18
C LEU A 64 8.19 8.84 1.27
N ASN A 65 8.42 9.86 2.08
CA ASN A 65 8.75 9.69 3.50
C ASN A 65 7.59 9.12 4.31
N LYS A 66 6.36 9.20 3.81
CA LYS A 66 5.18 8.64 4.47
C LYS A 66 4.95 7.17 4.13
N ILE A 67 5.73 6.60 3.21
CA ILE A 67 5.55 5.23 2.74
C ILE A 67 6.61 4.32 3.36
N SER A 68 6.15 3.31 4.09
CA SER A 68 7.00 2.25 4.63
C SER A 68 6.79 0.99 3.81
N LYS A 69 7.75 0.66 2.98
CA LYS A 69 7.65 -0.51 2.08
C LYS A 69 8.25 -1.76 2.72
N ASN A 70 7.78 -2.91 2.25
CA ASN A 70 8.30 -4.21 2.64
C ASN A 70 8.17 -4.47 4.15
N VAL A 71 7.07 -4.00 4.74
CA VAL A 71 6.78 -4.28 6.14
C VAL A 71 6.25 -5.71 6.29
N ARG A 72 6.31 -6.24 7.50
CA ARG A 72 5.71 -7.55 7.78
C ARG A 72 4.20 -7.43 7.88
N LEU A 73 3.49 -8.49 7.49
CA LEU A 73 2.04 -8.48 7.50
C LEU A 73 1.48 -8.23 8.90
N GLU A 74 2.10 -8.80 9.91
CA GLU A 74 1.71 -8.62 11.31
C GLU A 74 1.83 -7.16 11.74
N GLU A 75 2.91 -6.51 11.32
CA GLU A 75 3.14 -5.09 11.62
C GLU A 75 2.10 -4.22 10.95
N LEU A 76 1.83 -4.48 9.68
CA LEU A 76 0.83 -3.72 8.92
C LEU A 76 -0.53 -3.84 9.60
N CYS A 77 -0.98 -5.06 9.89
CA CYS A 77 -2.29 -5.29 10.49
C CYS A 77 -2.44 -4.62 11.85
N ALA A 78 -1.33 -4.49 12.60
CA ALA A 78 -1.35 -3.88 13.93
C ALA A 78 -1.47 -2.35 13.88
N LYS A 79 -1.06 -1.71 12.77
CA LYS A 79 -0.91 -0.25 12.71
C LYS A 79 -1.97 0.47 11.92
N VAL A 80 -2.70 -0.22 11.04
CA VAL A 80 -3.55 0.45 10.05
C VAL A 80 -5.04 0.35 10.39
N GLU A 81 -5.82 1.32 9.88
CA GLU A 81 -7.27 1.35 10.03
C GLU A 81 -7.98 0.92 8.75
N TYR A 82 -7.29 0.95 7.62
CA TYR A 82 -7.83 0.55 6.32
C TYR A 82 -6.75 -0.21 5.55
N ILE A 83 -7.16 -1.28 4.85
CA ILE A 83 -6.25 -2.06 4.02
C ILE A 83 -6.80 -2.09 2.60
N GLN A 84 -5.98 -1.67 1.64
CA GLN A 84 -6.28 -1.78 0.20
C GLN A 84 -5.56 -3.00 -0.35
N GLU A 85 -6.33 -4.01 -0.76
CA GLU A 85 -5.77 -5.22 -1.34
C GLU A 85 -5.64 -5.03 -2.86
N SER A 86 -4.43 -5.20 -3.40
CA SER A 86 -4.11 -5.07 -4.82
C SER A 86 -3.15 -6.17 -5.28
N ALA A 87 -3.16 -7.31 -4.59
CA ALA A 87 -2.34 -8.45 -4.95
C ALA A 87 -2.82 -9.08 -6.26
N PRO A 88 -1.96 -9.83 -6.97
CA PRO A 88 -2.36 -10.51 -8.20
C PRO A 88 -3.56 -11.44 -8.01
N GLU A 89 -4.38 -11.55 -9.06
CA GLU A 89 -5.57 -12.41 -9.03
C GLU A 89 -5.24 -13.89 -9.25
N ILE A 90 -4.42 -14.43 -8.36
CA ILE A 90 -4.21 -15.87 -8.27
C ILE A 90 -5.02 -16.32 -7.08
N LEU A 91 -6.06 -17.11 -7.32
CA LEU A 91 -7.04 -17.47 -6.31
C LEU A 91 -6.41 -18.03 -5.03
N SER A 92 -5.41 -18.91 -5.16
CA SER A 92 -4.75 -19.49 -3.99
C SER A 92 -4.01 -18.45 -3.16
N VAL A 93 -3.36 -17.48 -3.80
CA VAL A 93 -2.65 -16.39 -3.10
C VAL A 93 -3.65 -15.53 -2.36
N LYS A 94 -4.76 -15.18 -2.99
CA LYS A 94 -5.80 -14.37 -2.34
C LYS A 94 -6.41 -15.09 -1.15
N GLN A 95 -6.69 -16.38 -1.28
CA GLN A 95 -7.25 -17.16 -0.18
C GLN A 95 -6.32 -17.19 1.02
N GLU A 96 -5.02 -17.37 0.80
CA GLU A 96 -4.02 -17.32 1.86
C GLU A 96 -3.97 -15.96 2.54
N LEU A 97 -3.99 -14.89 1.74
CA LEU A 97 -3.94 -13.52 2.27
C LEU A 97 -5.16 -13.22 3.12
N PHE A 98 -6.36 -13.55 2.65
CA PHE A 98 -7.58 -13.29 3.40
C PHE A 98 -7.64 -14.11 4.67
N ALA A 99 -7.18 -15.35 4.66
CA ALA A 99 -7.10 -16.17 5.87
C ALA A 99 -6.16 -15.54 6.91
N LYS A 100 -5.00 -15.04 6.47
CA LYS A 100 -4.07 -14.35 7.38
C LYS A 100 -4.67 -13.05 7.91
N LEU A 101 -5.34 -12.28 7.06
CA LEU A 101 -5.95 -11.02 7.47
C LEU A 101 -7.05 -11.26 8.50
N ASP A 102 -7.87 -12.30 8.33
CA ASP A 102 -8.90 -12.64 9.30
C ASP A 102 -8.32 -12.91 10.69
N ASN A 103 -7.12 -13.48 10.75
CA ASN A 103 -6.47 -13.81 12.03
C ASN A 103 -5.71 -12.64 12.64
N LEU A 104 -5.19 -11.70 11.80
CA LEU A 104 -4.25 -10.67 12.25
C LEU A 104 -4.88 -9.29 12.36
N SER A 105 -5.93 -9.00 11.59
CA SER A 105 -6.52 -7.66 11.55
C SER A 105 -7.38 -7.40 12.79
N PRO A 106 -7.28 -6.20 13.37
CA PRO A 106 -8.26 -5.79 14.38
C PRO A 106 -9.67 -5.78 13.79
N GLN A 107 -10.68 -5.98 14.65
CA GLN A 107 -12.07 -6.11 14.21
C GLN A 107 -12.60 -4.88 13.47
N ASN A 108 -12.01 -3.72 13.68
CA ASN A 108 -12.47 -2.47 13.08
C ASN A 108 -11.69 -2.07 11.82
N VAL A 109 -10.84 -2.94 11.29
CA VAL A 109 -10.10 -2.65 10.06
C VAL A 109 -11.00 -2.89 8.85
N VAL A 110 -11.04 -1.92 7.96
CA VAL A 110 -11.78 -2.01 6.70
C VAL A 110 -10.84 -2.49 5.61
N ILE A 111 -11.28 -3.46 4.82
CA ILE A 111 -10.49 -4.04 3.73
C ILE A 111 -11.19 -3.78 2.40
N GLY A 112 -10.47 -3.10 1.47
CA GLY A 112 -10.93 -2.89 0.12
C GLY A 112 -10.13 -3.75 -0.85
N SER A 113 -10.75 -4.11 -1.98
CA SER A 113 -10.09 -4.89 -3.03
C SER A 113 -10.10 -4.11 -4.34
N SER A 114 -8.94 -4.05 -5.02
CA SER A 114 -8.79 -3.36 -6.29
C SER A 114 -8.41 -4.31 -7.44
N SER A 115 -8.60 -5.60 -7.24
CA SER A 115 -8.31 -6.59 -8.28
C SER A 115 -9.56 -7.28 -8.77
#